data_6489663a601a5f705d214a5ff020d9e2
#
_entry.id   6489663a601a5f705d214a5ff020d9e2
#
_cell.length_a   1.000
_cell.length_b   1.000
_cell.length_c   1.000
_cell.angle_alpha   90.00
_cell.angle_beta   90.00
_cell.angle_gamma   90.00
#
_symmetry.space_group_name_H-M   'P 1'
#
loop_
_entity.id
_entity.type
_entity.pdbx_description
1 polymer ?
#
loop_
_entity_poly.entity_id
_entity_poly.type
_entity_poly.pdbx_seq_one_letter_code
_entity_poly.pdbx_strand_id
1 'polypeptide(L)'
;MKSLFRSAAALALATAASFGAYAETPPVPKDGLYFPAAATQTEADEYTRYELLAPETASFKIYYEVTATTAGAKFFYNPIRKGSAASDESVYDAMSGKELRFEVVSGAQARKDPLMPDADLDTSYIKVTLARPVPALGQGRIVILKTYRDAKSYHLDGTAIVFSRPLGIKRNKVVLPAGFEVTELTVPSQILTEKDGRIAVSFLHAGSGEAPLILRATKTAQVGAAALPKTPGATRSWESPFTGDTEQERLAERAHQDRDIVYFLQQPETHAFSLYHDYTESRPGISGYANIVREGSIASHPSASILDTGEQLKPVEMSGAELAASKINTGETPSPTARVVVIPFAAVKAGQSLRLRIAETYTAPVSYKLDGDELIFDRSLGRPRNAVVLPSGWYITESAAPATVTQLPDMRIRLDYWDDRSEAVDVLLKAKRRPPAL
;
A
#
# COMPACT_ATOMS: atom_id res chain seq x y z
N MET A 1 41.66 -57.43 -35.86
CA MET A 1 42.23 -56.57 -34.79
C MET A 1 41.61 -55.18 -34.98
N LYS A 2 40.62 -54.86 -34.20
CA LYS A 2 39.88 -53.60 -34.28
C LYS A 2 40.04 -52.87 -32.96
N SER A 3 40.67 -51.71 -32.98
CA SER A 3 40.88 -50.84 -31.84
C SER A 3 39.68 -49.88 -31.75
N LEU A 4 39.06 -49.92 -30.59
CA LEU A 4 37.98 -49.02 -30.21
C LEU A 4 38.59 -47.78 -29.56
N PHE A 5 38.41 -46.59 -30.18
CA PHE A 5 38.63 -45.30 -29.54
C PHE A 5 37.36 -44.86 -28.83
N ARG A 6 37.42 -44.74 -27.50
CA ARG A 6 36.41 -44.08 -26.68
C ARG A 6 36.79 -42.59 -26.56
N SER A 7 35.99 -41.72 -27.15
CA SER A 7 36.07 -40.28 -26.86
C SER A 7 35.37 -39.99 -25.55
N ALA A 8 36.10 -39.52 -24.57
CA ALA A 8 35.56 -38.94 -23.36
C ALA A 8 35.34 -37.44 -23.61
N ALA A 9 34.08 -37.01 -23.65
CA ALA A 9 33.74 -35.62 -23.65
C ALA A 9 33.80 -35.08 -22.21
N ALA A 10 34.78 -34.25 -21.92
CA ALA A 10 34.89 -33.53 -20.67
C ALA A 10 33.87 -32.36 -20.67
N LEU A 11 32.84 -32.46 -19.85
CA LEU A 11 31.89 -31.41 -19.59
C LEU A 11 32.52 -30.42 -18.58
N ALA A 12 33.04 -29.31 -19.07
CA ALA A 12 33.52 -28.23 -18.21
C ALA A 12 32.32 -27.49 -17.62
N LEU A 13 32.02 -27.75 -16.35
CA LEU A 13 31.10 -26.91 -15.56
C LEU A 13 31.81 -25.57 -15.30
N ALA A 14 31.41 -24.54 -16.06
CA ALA A 14 31.75 -23.16 -15.72
C ALA A 14 30.84 -22.71 -14.57
N THR A 15 31.34 -22.76 -13.34
CA THR A 15 30.72 -22.09 -12.19
C THR A 15 30.95 -20.59 -12.36
N ALA A 16 29.97 -19.90 -12.92
CA ALA A 16 29.90 -18.45 -12.85
C ALA A 16 29.62 -18.08 -11.38
N ALA A 17 30.66 -17.74 -10.66
CA ALA A 17 30.51 -17.05 -9.37
C ALA A 17 30.02 -15.65 -9.67
N SER A 18 28.71 -15.44 -9.58
CA SER A 18 28.11 -14.12 -9.48
C SER A 18 28.54 -13.54 -8.15
N PHE A 19 29.59 -12.73 -8.16
CA PHE A 19 29.83 -11.79 -7.06
C PHE A 19 28.71 -10.78 -7.12
N GLY A 20 27.63 -11.04 -6.38
CA GLY A 20 26.66 -10.04 -6.05
C GLY A 20 27.41 -8.91 -5.33
N ALA A 21 27.46 -7.74 -5.93
CA ALA A 21 27.86 -6.55 -5.20
C ALA A 21 26.93 -6.46 -4.00
N TYR A 22 27.47 -6.67 -2.81
CA TYR A 22 26.77 -6.34 -1.58
C TYR A 22 26.53 -4.84 -1.64
N ALA A 23 25.30 -4.44 -1.97
CA ALA A 23 24.89 -3.06 -1.78
C ALA A 23 25.16 -2.73 -0.30
N GLU A 24 25.96 -1.69 -0.05
CA GLU A 24 26.20 -1.21 1.31
C GLU A 24 24.83 -1.04 1.98
N THR A 25 24.66 -1.67 3.14
CA THR A 25 23.44 -1.56 3.92
C THR A 25 23.28 -0.07 4.27
N PRO A 26 22.17 0.58 3.85
CA PRO A 26 21.98 1.98 4.16
C PRO A 26 22.08 2.21 5.67
N PRO A 27 22.71 3.28 6.13
CA PRO A 27 22.81 3.55 7.56
C PRO A 27 21.42 3.69 8.14
N VAL A 28 21.14 2.95 9.23
CA VAL A 28 19.88 3.07 9.96
C VAL A 28 19.82 4.48 10.56
N PRO A 29 18.83 5.31 10.22
CA PRO A 29 18.68 6.63 10.83
C PRO A 29 18.62 6.55 12.35
N LYS A 30 19.01 7.61 13.05
CA LYS A 30 19.03 7.65 14.52
C LYS A 30 17.65 7.36 15.16
N ASP A 31 16.58 7.66 14.46
CA ASP A 31 15.19 7.42 14.83
C ASP A 31 14.67 6.03 14.45
N GLY A 32 15.50 5.19 13.80
CA GLY A 32 15.14 3.86 13.33
C GLY A 32 14.30 3.82 12.06
N LEU A 33 13.90 4.96 11.50
CA LEU A 33 13.14 5.03 10.26
C LEU A 33 14.00 4.51 9.09
N TYR A 34 13.37 3.74 8.20
CA TYR A 34 14.01 3.23 6.99
C TYR A 34 13.21 3.62 5.76
N PHE A 35 13.88 4.26 4.82
CA PHE A 35 13.36 4.55 3.50
C PHE A 35 14.22 3.83 2.46
N PRO A 36 13.63 3.05 1.53
CA PRO A 36 14.41 2.35 0.52
C PRO A 36 15.21 3.32 -0.33
N ALA A 37 16.41 2.90 -0.74
CA ALA A 37 17.23 3.64 -1.70
C ALA A 37 16.51 3.71 -3.05
N ALA A 38 16.67 4.83 -3.75
CA ALA A 38 16.03 5.07 -5.03
C ALA A 38 16.70 4.25 -6.16
N ALA A 39 15.91 3.52 -6.93
CA ALA A 39 16.27 3.08 -8.28
C ALA A 39 16.14 4.25 -9.27
N THR A 40 16.45 4.04 -10.57
CA THR A 40 16.41 5.12 -11.57
C THR A 40 15.02 5.72 -11.72
N GLN A 41 14.00 4.90 -11.98
CA GLN A 41 12.60 5.27 -11.78
C GLN A 41 12.11 4.54 -10.54
N THR A 42 11.76 5.28 -9.49
CA THR A 42 11.27 4.70 -8.26
C THR A 42 9.79 4.98 -8.07
N GLU A 43 9.13 4.02 -7.45
CA GLU A 43 7.73 4.12 -7.08
C GLU A 43 7.52 3.60 -5.66
N ALA A 44 6.54 4.15 -5.01
CA ALA A 44 6.07 3.71 -3.71
C ALA A 44 4.54 3.71 -3.74
N ASP A 45 3.93 2.99 -2.82
CA ASP A 45 2.48 3.00 -2.62
C ASP A 45 1.67 2.74 -3.89
N GLU A 46 1.54 1.47 -4.24
CA GLU A 46 0.81 0.99 -5.40
C GLU A 46 -0.51 0.35 -4.97
N TYR A 47 -1.57 0.68 -5.71
CA TYR A 47 -2.88 0.06 -5.55
C TYR A 47 -3.52 -0.18 -6.90
N THR A 48 -4.15 -1.33 -7.08
CA THR A 48 -4.93 -1.63 -8.29
C THR A 48 -6.30 -2.17 -7.91
N ARG A 49 -7.34 -1.56 -8.49
CA ARG A 49 -8.69 -2.09 -8.50
C ARG A 49 -9.01 -2.61 -9.90
N TYR A 50 -9.35 -3.89 -9.98
CA TYR A 50 -9.83 -4.55 -11.19
C TYR A 50 -11.35 -4.68 -11.10
N GLU A 51 -12.08 -4.13 -12.05
CA GLU A 51 -13.53 -4.37 -12.19
C GLU A 51 -13.77 -5.29 -13.37
N LEU A 52 -14.10 -6.54 -13.08
CA LEU A 52 -14.37 -7.53 -14.09
C LEU A 52 -15.69 -7.19 -14.81
N LEU A 53 -15.64 -7.06 -16.15
CA LEU A 53 -16.80 -6.79 -16.98
C LEU A 53 -17.51 -8.10 -17.34
N ALA A 54 -18.50 -8.05 -18.23
CA ALA A 54 -19.19 -9.25 -18.70
C ALA A 54 -18.16 -10.27 -19.22
N PRO A 55 -18.19 -11.53 -18.73
CA PRO A 55 -17.09 -12.48 -18.96
C PRO A 55 -16.86 -12.81 -20.43
N GLU A 56 -17.89 -12.69 -21.26
CA GLU A 56 -17.82 -12.91 -22.70
C GLU A 56 -16.90 -11.90 -23.40
N THR A 57 -16.67 -10.73 -22.78
CA THR A 57 -15.81 -9.70 -23.32
C THR A 57 -14.34 -9.95 -23.04
N ALA A 58 -14.00 -10.84 -22.10
CA ALA A 58 -12.67 -11.07 -21.58
C ALA A 58 -11.97 -9.75 -21.15
N SER A 59 -12.77 -8.79 -20.65
CA SER A 59 -12.32 -7.42 -20.39
C SER A 59 -12.57 -7.04 -18.93
N PHE A 60 -11.70 -6.17 -18.42
CA PHE A 60 -11.81 -5.61 -17.08
C PHE A 60 -11.26 -4.18 -17.06
N LYS A 61 -11.90 -3.32 -16.27
CA LYS A 61 -11.41 -1.98 -15.99
C LYS A 61 -10.32 -2.03 -14.93
N ILE A 62 -9.35 -1.17 -15.04
CA ILE A 62 -8.26 -1.01 -14.11
C ILE A 62 -8.25 0.44 -13.61
N TYR A 63 -8.36 0.59 -12.31
CA TYR A 63 -8.01 1.82 -11.59
C TYR A 63 -6.66 1.55 -10.91
N TYR A 64 -5.63 2.27 -11.31
CA TYR A 64 -4.26 2.08 -10.83
C TYR A 64 -3.73 3.36 -10.21
N GLU A 65 -3.39 3.31 -8.93
CA GLU A 65 -2.67 4.37 -8.24
C GLU A 65 -1.20 4.01 -8.15
N VAL A 66 -0.37 4.97 -8.47
CA VAL A 66 1.10 4.85 -8.38
C VAL A 66 1.69 6.17 -7.91
N THR A 67 2.80 6.06 -7.16
CA THR A 67 3.50 7.20 -6.60
C THR A 67 4.93 7.22 -7.11
N ALA A 68 5.25 8.21 -7.98
CA ALA A 68 6.61 8.44 -8.46
C ALA A 68 7.45 9.12 -7.35
N THR A 69 8.64 8.59 -7.05
CA THR A 69 9.49 9.08 -5.96
C THR A 69 10.89 9.51 -6.41
N THR A 70 11.22 9.40 -7.70
CA THR A 70 12.50 9.87 -8.23
C THR A 70 12.54 11.39 -8.24
N ALA A 71 13.30 12.01 -7.35
CA ALA A 71 13.40 13.46 -7.22
C ALA A 71 13.76 14.14 -8.56
N GLY A 72 13.04 15.20 -8.91
CA GLY A 72 13.21 15.95 -10.14
C GLY A 72 12.60 15.30 -11.39
N ALA A 73 12.09 14.08 -11.32
CA ALA A 73 11.43 13.41 -12.44
C ALA A 73 10.24 14.23 -12.94
N LYS A 74 10.16 14.39 -14.26
CA LYS A 74 9.06 15.09 -14.96
C LYS A 74 8.11 14.12 -15.65
N PHE A 75 8.50 12.87 -15.78
CA PHE A 75 7.74 11.81 -16.43
C PHE A 75 7.65 10.59 -15.53
N PHE A 76 6.61 9.79 -15.76
CA PHE A 76 6.46 8.46 -15.19
C PHE A 76 6.10 7.48 -16.32
N TYR A 77 6.64 6.27 -16.28
CA TYR A 77 6.45 5.25 -17.30
C TYR A 77 5.74 4.03 -16.71
N ASN A 78 4.53 3.75 -17.17
CA ASN A 78 3.80 2.54 -16.79
C ASN A 78 3.83 1.49 -17.91
N PRO A 79 4.40 0.31 -17.68
CA PRO A 79 4.45 -0.72 -18.71
C PRO A 79 3.05 -1.27 -19.04
N ILE A 80 2.76 -1.45 -20.34
CA ILE A 80 1.58 -2.18 -20.81
C ILE A 80 1.94 -3.66 -20.83
N ARG A 81 1.17 -4.49 -20.11
CA ARG A 81 1.43 -5.92 -20.00
C ARG A 81 1.36 -6.60 -21.39
N LYS A 82 2.38 -7.38 -21.70
CA LYS A 82 2.43 -8.17 -22.95
C LYS A 82 1.22 -9.09 -23.07
N GLY A 83 0.58 -9.07 -24.23
CA GLY A 83 -0.60 -9.89 -24.54
C GLY A 83 -1.94 -9.31 -24.09
N SER A 84 -1.95 -8.15 -23.41
CA SER A 84 -3.18 -7.38 -23.14
C SER A 84 -3.34 -6.29 -24.20
N ALA A 85 -4.60 -6.03 -24.60
CA ALA A 85 -4.97 -4.85 -25.39
C ALA A 85 -5.53 -3.81 -24.43
N ALA A 86 -4.90 -2.63 -24.40
CA ALA A 86 -5.33 -1.51 -23.57
C ALA A 86 -6.22 -0.56 -24.38
N SER A 87 -7.24 0.01 -23.74
CA SER A 87 -8.14 1.05 -24.27
C SER A 87 -8.66 1.94 -23.16
N ASP A 88 -9.32 3.02 -23.54
CA ASP A 88 -9.99 3.96 -22.65
C ASP A 88 -9.06 4.54 -21.59
N GLU A 89 -7.79 4.78 -21.96
CA GLU A 89 -6.80 5.31 -21.04
C GLU A 89 -7.11 6.77 -20.69
N SER A 90 -7.00 7.08 -19.42
CA SER A 90 -6.95 8.44 -18.90
C SER A 90 -6.04 8.49 -17.68
N VAL A 91 -5.41 9.63 -17.46
CA VAL A 91 -4.42 9.78 -16.39
C VAL A 91 -4.68 11.08 -15.64
N TYR A 92 -4.60 11.03 -14.31
CA TYR A 92 -4.90 12.16 -13.43
C TYR A 92 -3.80 12.39 -12.40
N ASP A 93 -3.56 13.66 -12.07
CA ASP A 93 -2.80 14.03 -10.86
C ASP A 93 -3.69 13.83 -9.63
N ALA A 94 -3.31 12.94 -8.74
CA ALA A 94 -4.12 12.57 -7.59
C ALA A 94 -4.28 13.72 -6.56
N MET A 95 -3.33 14.68 -6.54
CA MET A 95 -3.43 15.85 -5.67
C MET A 95 -4.53 16.81 -6.14
N SER A 96 -4.53 17.16 -7.42
CA SER A 96 -5.40 18.20 -7.97
C SER A 96 -6.66 17.67 -8.65
N GLY A 97 -6.77 16.36 -8.89
CA GLY A 97 -7.84 15.75 -9.68
C GLY A 97 -7.78 16.09 -11.17
N LYS A 98 -6.76 16.80 -11.64
CA LYS A 98 -6.67 17.25 -13.03
C LYS A 98 -6.09 16.17 -13.92
N GLU A 99 -6.64 16.10 -15.15
CA GLU A 99 -6.13 15.22 -16.19
C GLU A 99 -4.70 15.59 -16.57
N LEU A 100 -3.87 14.57 -16.80
CA LEU A 100 -2.48 14.67 -17.20
C LEU A 100 -2.32 14.23 -18.66
N ARG A 101 -1.38 14.83 -19.35
CA ARG A 101 -0.98 14.40 -20.69
C ARG A 101 -0.18 13.11 -20.61
N PHE A 102 -0.48 12.19 -21.52
CA PHE A 102 0.29 10.96 -21.69
C PHE A 102 0.42 10.61 -23.16
N GLU A 103 1.36 9.75 -23.47
CA GLU A 103 1.58 9.16 -24.78
C GLU A 103 1.98 7.68 -24.63
N VAL A 104 1.62 6.85 -25.58
CA VAL A 104 2.12 5.48 -25.62
C VAL A 104 3.40 5.46 -26.43
N VAL A 105 4.49 5.00 -25.81
CA VAL A 105 5.82 4.94 -26.40
C VAL A 105 6.34 3.51 -26.45
N SER A 106 7.20 3.18 -27.43
CA SER A 106 7.89 1.89 -27.45
C SER A 106 9.00 1.83 -26.41
N GLY A 107 9.44 0.63 -26.04
CA GLY A 107 10.58 0.44 -25.14
C GLY A 107 11.87 1.12 -25.65
N ALA A 108 12.07 1.13 -26.99
CA ALA A 108 13.20 1.83 -27.60
C ALA A 108 13.13 3.36 -27.43
N GLN A 109 11.91 3.91 -27.41
CA GLN A 109 11.71 5.35 -27.09
C GLN A 109 11.87 5.62 -25.61
N ALA A 110 11.35 4.74 -24.76
CA ALA A 110 11.48 4.86 -23.30
C ALA A 110 12.94 4.84 -22.85
N ARG A 111 13.80 3.99 -23.44
CA ARG A 111 15.25 3.92 -23.13
C ARG A 111 16.03 5.20 -23.42
N LYS A 112 15.49 6.15 -24.17
CA LYS A 112 16.13 7.44 -24.41
C LYS A 112 16.00 8.37 -23.18
N ASP A 113 15.11 8.06 -22.27
CA ASP A 113 14.95 8.81 -21.03
C ASP A 113 15.87 8.19 -19.95
N PRO A 114 16.67 9.01 -19.25
CA PRO A 114 17.52 8.53 -18.13
C PRO A 114 16.75 7.82 -17.01
N LEU A 115 15.44 8.02 -16.90
CA LEU A 115 14.58 7.30 -15.96
C LEU A 115 14.40 5.83 -16.33
N MET A 116 14.60 5.46 -17.59
CA MET A 116 14.24 4.13 -18.14
C MET A 116 15.40 3.45 -18.91
N PRO A 117 16.63 3.40 -18.35
CA PRO A 117 17.78 2.88 -19.08
C PRO A 117 17.61 1.40 -19.47
N ASP A 118 16.86 0.66 -18.66
CA ASP A 118 16.63 -0.79 -18.81
C ASP A 118 15.22 -1.14 -19.32
N ALA A 119 14.51 -0.16 -19.94
CA ALA A 119 13.17 -0.43 -20.48
C ALA A 119 13.18 -1.63 -21.42
N ASP A 120 12.22 -2.54 -21.25
CA ASP A 120 12.06 -3.71 -22.13
C ASP A 120 11.67 -3.25 -23.55
N LEU A 121 12.49 -3.60 -24.54
CA LEU A 121 12.31 -3.18 -25.94
C LEU A 121 11.02 -3.73 -26.58
N ASP A 122 10.55 -4.87 -26.11
CA ASP A 122 9.35 -5.54 -26.62
C ASP A 122 8.08 -5.10 -25.87
N THR A 123 8.18 -4.10 -24.99
CA THR A 123 7.06 -3.57 -24.22
C THR A 123 6.76 -2.15 -24.66
N SER A 124 5.48 -1.80 -24.68
CA SER A 124 5.01 -0.42 -24.79
C SER A 124 4.76 0.17 -23.40
N TYR A 125 4.94 1.49 -23.27
CA TYR A 125 4.79 2.19 -22.01
C TYR A 125 3.81 3.35 -22.16
N ILE A 126 2.96 3.56 -21.18
CA ILE A 126 2.23 4.82 -21.00
C ILE A 126 3.22 5.79 -20.34
N LYS A 127 3.70 6.77 -21.09
CA LYS A 127 4.56 7.86 -20.60
C LYS A 127 3.69 9.01 -20.19
N VAL A 128 3.65 9.27 -18.90
CA VAL A 128 2.85 10.33 -18.27
C VAL A 128 3.71 11.56 -18.05
N THR A 129 3.22 12.73 -18.43
CA THR A 129 3.82 14.02 -18.05
C THR A 129 3.24 14.43 -16.69
N LEU A 130 4.09 14.48 -15.66
CA LEU A 130 3.67 14.85 -14.30
C LEU A 130 3.22 16.32 -14.22
N ALA A 131 2.26 16.62 -13.36
CA ALA A 131 1.78 17.99 -13.14
C ALA A 131 2.89 18.95 -12.68
N ARG A 132 3.90 18.40 -12.01
CA ARG A 132 5.11 19.09 -11.52
C ARG A 132 6.24 18.08 -11.40
N PRO A 133 7.51 18.52 -11.42
CA PRO A 133 8.62 17.64 -11.09
C PRO A 133 8.44 17.07 -9.68
N VAL A 134 8.82 15.80 -9.49
CA VAL A 134 8.79 15.16 -8.16
C VAL A 134 9.66 15.97 -7.20
N PRO A 135 9.13 16.41 -6.04
CA PRO A 135 9.89 17.15 -5.05
C PRO A 135 11.06 16.33 -4.49
N ALA A 136 12.13 16.97 -4.04
CA ALA A 136 13.32 16.30 -3.49
C ALA A 136 12.98 15.41 -2.26
N LEU A 137 12.03 15.85 -1.42
CA LEU A 137 11.55 15.13 -0.24
C LEU A 137 10.05 14.85 -0.37
N GLY A 138 9.60 14.47 -1.57
CA GLY A 138 8.18 14.30 -1.84
C GLY A 138 7.90 13.29 -2.94
N GLN A 139 6.71 13.35 -3.49
CA GLN A 139 6.14 12.35 -4.38
C GLN A 139 5.32 13.00 -5.51
N GLY A 140 5.18 12.27 -6.64
CA GLY A 140 4.21 12.56 -7.69
C GLY A 140 3.17 11.45 -7.73
N ARG A 141 1.96 11.71 -7.21
CA ARG A 141 0.88 10.72 -7.19
C ARG A 141 0.05 10.79 -8.46
N ILE A 142 -0.17 9.62 -9.06
CA ILE A 142 -0.83 9.47 -10.36
C ILE A 142 -1.93 8.44 -10.25
N VAL A 143 -3.05 8.70 -10.91
CA VAL A 143 -4.12 7.72 -11.14
C VAL A 143 -4.18 7.43 -12.63
N ILE A 144 -4.08 6.15 -13.01
CA ILE A 144 -4.19 5.68 -14.40
C ILE A 144 -5.45 4.80 -14.50
N LEU A 145 -6.40 5.23 -15.31
CA LEU A 145 -7.58 4.44 -15.66
C LEU A 145 -7.36 3.82 -17.02
N LYS A 146 -7.75 2.57 -17.19
CA LYS A 146 -7.70 1.87 -18.48
C LYS A 146 -8.60 0.65 -18.47
N THR A 147 -8.97 0.18 -19.66
CA THR A 147 -9.64 -1.09 -19.87
C THR A 147 -8.68 -2.06 -20.52
N TYR A 148 -8.54 -3.25 -19.96
CA TYR A 148 -7.79 -4.34 -20.60
C TYR A 148 -8.75 -5.39 -21.16
N ARG A 149 -8.44 -5.87 -22.36
CA ARG A 149 -8.94 -7.13 -22.89
C ARG A 149 -7.82 -8.15 -22.85
N ASP A 150 -8.01 -9.21 -22.06
CA ASP A 150 -6.99 -10.23 -21.82
C ASP A 150 -7.66 -11.58 -21.52
N ALA A 151 -7.94 -12.34 -22.57
CA ALA A 151 -8.60 -13.64 -22.46
C ALA A 151 -7.76 -14.71 -21.76
N LYS A 152 -6.44 -14.51 -21.62
CA LYS A 152 -5.59 -15.42 -20.86
C LYS A 152 -5.77 -15.23 -19.37
N SER A 153 -5.97 -13.98 -18.95
CA SER A 153 -6.16 -13.63 -17.54
C SER A 153 -7.62 -13.72 -17.09
N TYR A 154 -8.58 -13.42 -17.99
CA TYR A 154 -10.01 -13.39 -17.65
C TYR A 154 -10.83 -14.10 -18.73
N HIS A 155 -11.51 -15.19 -18.36
CA HIS A 155 -12.27 -16.03 -19.30
C HIS A 155 -13.34 -16.85 -18.59
N LEU A 156 -14.20 -17.48 -19.38
CA LEU A 156 -15.13 -18.52 -18.94
C LEU A 156 -14.47 -19.89 -18.97
N ASP A 157 -14.70 -20.68 -17.94
CA ASP A 157 -14.43 -22.12 -17.85
C ASP A 157 -15.76 -22.83 -17.51
N GLY A 158 -16.44 -23.32 -18.54
CA GLY A 158 -17.83 -23.76 -18.41
C GLY A 158 -18.75 -22.60 -18.02
N THR A 159 -19.40 -22.70 -16.87
CA THR A 159 -20.26 -21.64 -16.30
C THR A 159 -19.55 -20.75 -15.29
N ALA A 160 -18.32 -21.09 -14.93
CA ALA A 160 -17.50 -20.31 -14.02
C ALA A 160 -16.69 -19.26 -14.75
N ILE A 161 -16.49 -18.12 -14.13
CA ILE A 161 -15.45 -17.16 -14.54
C ILE A 161 -14.15 -17.51 -13.83
N VAL A 162 -13.04 -17.30 -14.55
CA VAL A 162 -11.69 -17.42 -14.03
C VAL A 162 -10.96 -16.11 -14.24
N PHE A 163 -10.45 -15.53 -13.17
CA PHE A 163 -9.48 -14.46 -13.22
C PHE A 163 -8.16 -14.96 -12.64
N SER A 164 -7.22 -15.26 -13.53
CA SER A 164 -5.92 -15.84 -13.17
C SER A 164 -4.82 -14.93 -13.68
N ARG A 165 -4.12 -14.27 -12.74
CA ARG A 165 -3.12 -13.29 -13.08
C ARG A 165 -2.10 -13.14 -11.96
N PRO A 166 -0.79 -13.33 -12.22
CA PRO A 166 0.24 -12.90 -11.27
C PRO A 166 0.20 -11.36 -11.16
N LEU A 167 0.16 -10.84 -9.93
CA LEU A 167 0.02 -9.42 -9.64
C LEU A 167 1.26 -8.90 -8.90
N GLY A 168 2.01 -8.00 -9.54
CA GLY A 168 3.20 -7.36 -8.96
C GLY A 168 2.86 -6.20 -8.04
N ILE A 169 1.64 -5.65 -8.14
CA ILE A 169 1.16 -4.56 -7.30
C ILE A 169 0.88 -5.09 -5.89
N LYS A 170 1.23 -4.29 -4.88
CA LYS A 170 1.14 -4.74 -3.47
C LYS A 170 -0.29 -4.84 -2.96
N ARG A 171 -1.11 -3.82 -3.22
CA ARG A 171 -2.51 -3.74 -2.79
C ARG A 171 -3.43 -3.96 -3.98
N ASN A 172 -4.34 -4.90 -3.85
CA ASN A 172 -5.24 -5.25 -4.95
C ASN A 172 -6.67 -5.40 -4.46
N LYS A 173 -7.61 -4.96 -5.28
CA LYS A 173 -9.03 -5.26 -5.15
C LYS A 173 -9.56 -5.77 -6.48
N VAL A 174 -10.26 -6.89 -6.47
CA VAL A 174 -10.92 -7.45 -7.66
C VAL A 174 -12.41 -7.48 -7.41
N VAL A 175 -13.19 -6.78 -8.23
CA VAL A 175 -14.63 -6.69 -8.13
C VAL A 175 -15.25 -7.57 -9.21
N LEU A 176 -16.09 -8.53 -8.79
CA LEU A 176 -16.78 -9.45 -9.66
C LEU A 176 -17.90 -8.74 -10.47
N PRO A 177 -18.31 -9.27 -11.61
CA PRO A 177 -19.57 -8.87 -12.25
C PRO A 177 -20.75 -9.13 -11.31
N ALA A 178 -21.84 -8.37 -11.47
CA ALA A 178 -23.04 -8.57 -10.69
C ALA A 178 -23.61 -9.99 -10.85
N GLY A 179 -24.09 -10.58 -9.75
CA GLY A 179 -24.67 -11.91 -9.75
C GLY A 179 -23.70 -13.08 -9.80
N PHE A 180 -22.42 -12.83 -9.41
CA PHE A 180 -21.42 -13.89 -9.25
C PHE A 180 -20.98 -14.00 -7.78
N GLU A 181 -20.66 -15.21 -7.36
CA GLU A 181 -20.11 -15.54 -6.04
C GLU A 181 -18.75 -16.21 -6.17
N VAL A 182 -17.84 -15.93 -5.21
CA VAL A 182 -16.50 -16.53 -5.18
C VAL A 182 -16.59 -18.00 -4.79
N THR A 183 -15.95 -18.86 -5.58
CA THR A 183 -15.88 -20.31 -5.29
C THR A 183 -14.45 -20.79 -5.02
N GLU A 184 -13.44 -20.05 -5.47
CA GLU A 184 -12.03 -20.36 -5.21
C GLU A 184 -11.20 -19.08 -5.19
N LEU A 185 -10.23 -19.02 -4.28
CA LEU A 185 -9.30 -17.91 -4.14
C LEU A 185 -7.97 -18.40 -3.59
N THR A 186 -6.85 -18.16 -4.30
CA THR A 186 -5.53 -18.71 -3.95
C THR A 186 -4.69 -17.82 -3.03
N VAL A 187 -5.11 -16.58 -2.78
CA VAL A 187 -4.39 -15.65 -1.88
C VAL A 187 -5.29 -15.30 -0.69
N PRO A 188 -4.74 -15.19 0.53
CA PRO A 188 -5.49 -14.70 1.67
C PRO A 188 -6.06 -13.32 1.38
N SER A 189 -7.38 -13.17 1.57
CA SER A 189 -8.09 -11.95 1.18
C SER A 189 -9.29 -11.67 2.08
N GLN A 190 -9.69 -10.42 2.16
CA GLN A 190 -11.01 -10.03 2.63
C GLN A 190 -12.00 -10.13 1.47
N ILE A 191 -13.17 -10.72 1.74
CA ILE A 191 -14.30 -10.75 0.80
C ILE A 191 -15.29 -9.72 1.29
N LEU A 192 -15.62 -8.78 0.43
CA LEU A 192 -16.40 -7.60 0.75
C LEU A 192 -17.62 -7.52 -0.18
N THR A 193 -18.65 -6.84 0.25
CA THR A 193 -19.78 -6.48 -0.60
C THR A 193 -19.69 -5.00 -0.91
N GLU A 194 -19.67 -4.65 -2.19
CA GLU A 194 -19.76 -3.28 -2.66
C GLU A 194 -21.20 -2.76 -2.44
N LYS A 195 -21.38 -1.44 -2.43
CA LYS A 195 -22.71 -0.81 -2.22
C LYS A 195 -23.76 -1.25 -3.27
N ASP A 196 -23.31 -1.54 -4.48
CA ASP A 196 -24.15 -2.05 -5.56
C ASP A 196 -24.43 -3.56 -5.49
N GLY A 197 -23.97 -4.22 -4.41
CA GLY A 197 -24.17 -5.65 -4.16
C GLY A 197 -23.17 -6.56 -4.86
N ARG A 198 -22.21 -6.02 -5.63
CA ARG A 198 -21.14 -6.84 -6.22
C ARG A 198 -20.19 -7.33 -5.13
N ILE A 199 -19.63 -8.51 -5.33
CA ILE A 199 -18.60 -9.05 -4.45
C ILE A 199 -17.23 -8.49 -4.87
N ALA A 200 -16.46 -8.06 -3.89
CA ALA A 200 -15.07 -7.64 -4.06
C ALA A 200 -14.13 -8.50 -3.21
N VAL A 201 -12.96 -8.76 -3.74
CA VAL A 201 -11.86 -9.46 -3.06
C VAL A 201 -10.73 -8.46 -2.88
N SER A 202 -10.28 -8.24 -1.65
CA SER A 202 -9.23 -7.27 -1.31
C SER A 202 -8.08 -7.93 -0.55
N PHE A 203 -6.83 -7.64 -0.95
CA PHE A 203 -5.65 -8.21 -0.30
C PHE A 203 -4.40 -7.33 -0.44
N LEU A 204 -3.45 -7.55 0.47
CA LEU A 204 -2.10 -7.01 0.43
C LEU A 204 -1.10 -8.17 0.27
N HIS A 205 -0.25 -8.09 -0.74
CA HIS A 205 0.90 -8.99 -0.91
C HIS A 205 2.20 -8.21 -0.68
N ALA A 206 2.59 -8.07 0.58
CA ALA A 206 3.77 -7.29 0.97
C ALA A 206 5.11 -8.02 0.72
N GLY A 207 5.06 -9.33 0.44
CA GLY A 207 6.23 -10.17 0.17
C GLY A 207 6.96 -9.81 -1.14
N SER A 208 8.06 -10.51 -1.39
CA SER A 208 8.78 -10.42 -2.67
C SER A 208 8.03 -11.16 -3.78
N GLY A 209 8.16 -10.67 -5.01
CA GLY A 209 7.55 -11.28 -6.18
C GLY A 209 6.08 -10.86 -6.39
N GLU A 210 5.43 -11.58 -7.29
CA GLU A 210 4.04 -11.35 -7.67
C GLU A 210 3.09 -12.24 -6.86
N ALA A 211 1.91 -11.71 -6.49
CA ALA A 211 0.86 -12.51 -5.90
C ALA A 211 0.29 -13.49 -6.93
N PRO A 212 0.30 -14.82 -6.68
CA PRO A 212 -0.17 -15.83 -7.64
C PRO A 212 -1.71 -15.95 -7.56
N LEU A 213 -2.42 -14.89 -7.96
CA LEU A 213 -3.88 -14.84 -7.86
C LEU A 213 -4.55 -15.76 -8.89
N ILE A 214 -5.36 -16.69 -8.41
CA ILE A 214 -6.42 -17.37 -9.14
C ILE A 214 -7.71 -17.13 -8.36
N LEU A 215 -8.69 -16.54 -9.03
CA LEU A 215 -10.04 -16.34 -8.53
C LEU A 215 -11.02 -17.06 -9.46
N ARG A 216 -11.86 -17.90 -8.90
CA ARG A 216 -13.00 -18.51 -9.60
C ARG A 216 -14.30 -18.04 -8.98
N ALA A 217 -15.31 -17.80 -9.83
CA ALA A 217 -16.64 -17.42 -9.38
C ALA A 217 -17.70 -18.02 -10.31
N THR A 218 -18.84 -18.32 -9.73
CA THR A 218 -20.00 -18.88 -10.46
C THR A 218 -21.19 -17.94 -10.37
N LYS A 219 -22.14 -18.05 -11.29
CA LYS A 219 -23.40 -17.30 -11.16
C LYS A 219 -24.11 -17.74 -9.89
N THR A 220 -24.48 -16.77 -9.07
CA THR A 220 -25.32 -17.01 -7.90
C THR A 220 -26.64 -17.58 -8.40
N ALA A 221 -27.06 -18.74 -7.87
CA ALA A 221 -28.39 -19.21 -8.13
C ALA A 221 -29.37 -18.11 -7.67
N GLN A 222 -30.27 -17.66 -8.55
CA GLN A 222 -31.33 -16.73 -8.15
C GLN A 222 -32.21 -17.45 -7.12
N VAL A 223 -31.85 -17.35 -5.87
CA VAL A 223 -32.82 -17.60 -4.79
C VAL A 223 -33.83 -16.47 -4.95
N GLY A 224 -35.06 -16.82 -5.32
CA GLY A 224 -36.13 -15.84 -5.49
C GLY A 224 -36.08 -14.87 -4.31
N ALA A 225 -36.23 -13.59 -4.58
CA ALA A 225 -35.97 -12.48 -3.66
C ALA A 225 -36.92 -12.45 -2.43
N ALA A 226 -36.91 -13.50 -1.64
CA ALA A 226 -37.23 -13.42 -0.24
C ALA A 226 -36.06 -12.76 0.44
N ALA A 227 -36.18 -11.47 0.77
CA ALA A 227 -35.23 -10.77 1.58
C ALA A 227 -34.88 -11.67 2.77
N LEU A 228 -33.62 -12.14 2.82
CA LEU A 228 -33.14 -12.86 3.99
C LEU A 228 -33.42 -11.95 5.19
N PRO A 229 -34.08 -12.44 6.24
CA PRO A 229 -34.35 -11.62 7.40
C PRO A 229 -33.03 -11.08 7.91
N LYS A 230 -32.91 -9.76 8.05
CA LYS A 230 -31.76 -9.14 8.70
C LYS A 230 -31.61 -9.79 10.06
N THR A 231 -30.52 -10.47 10.32
CA THR A 231 -30.25 -11.09 11.61
C THR A 231 -30.31 -10.00 12.67
N PRO A 232 -31.29 -10.05 13.60
CA PRO A 232 -31.37 -9.06 14.67
C PRO A 232 -30.08 -9.14 15.49
N GLY A 233 -29.37 -8.03 15.66
CA GLY A 233 -28.20 -7.94 16.52
C GLY A 233 -26.84 -7.95 15.83
N ALA A 234 -26.76 -7.96 14.50
CA ALA A 234 -25.49 -7.67 13.82
C ALA A 234 -25.11 -6.20 14.10
N THR A 235 -24.20 -6.00 15.06
CA THR A 235 -23.74 -4.66 15.48
C THR A 235 -22.68 -4.10 14.56
N ARG A 236 -22.18 -4.87 13.59
CA ARG A 236 -21.15 -4.46 12.62
C ARG A 236 -21.69 -4.54 11.20
N SER A 237 -21.62 -3.45 10.47
CA SER A 237 -21.84 -3.43 9.03
C SER A 237 -20.51 -3.68 8.34
N TRP A 238 -20.45 -4.74 7.52
CA TRP A 238 -19.33 -5.06 6.65
C TRP A 238 -19.48 -4.41 5.26
N GLU A 239 -20.52 -3.62 5.07
CA GLU A 239 -20.65 -2.79 3.89
C GLU A 239 -19.55 -1.73 3.91
N SER A 240 -18.88 -1.53 2.78
CA SER A 240 -17.95 -0.40 2.67
C SER A 240 -18.75 0.88 2.92
N PRO A 241 -18.43 1.67 3.94
CA PRO A 241 -19.18 2.91 4.20
C PRO A 241 -18.91 3.97 3.12
N PHE A 242 -18.00 3.69 2.18
CA PHE A 242 -17.41 4.65 1.27
C PHE A 242 -17.67 4.37 -0.21
N THR A 243 -18.47 3.38 -0.59
CA THR A 243 -18.87 3.26 -2.00
C THR A 243 -19.83 4.38 -2.33
N GLY A 244 -19.27 5.54 -2.61
CA GLY A 244 -19.99 6.74 -2.96
C GLY A 244 -20.35 6.79 -4.43
N ASP A 245 -21.51 7.35 -4.72
CA ASP A 245 -21.97 7.58 -6.10
C ASP A 245 -21.27 8.82 -6.71
N THR A 246 -20.78 9.71 -5.86
CA THR A 246 -20.09 10.94 -6.27
C THR A 246 -18.59 10.77 -6.35
N GLU A 247 -17.93 11.59 -7.17
CA GLU A 247 -16.48 11.66 -7.26
C GLU A 247 -15.82 11.97 -5.91
N GLN A 248 -16.44 12.92 -5.14
CA GLN A 248 -15.93 13.27 -3.81
C GLN A 248 -16.01 12.11 -2.81
N GLU A 249 -17.05 11.29 -2.85
CA GLU A 249 -17.17 10.12 -1.98
C GLU A 249 -16.14 9.05 -2.35
N ARG A 250 -15.92 8.81 -3.64
CA ARG A 250 -14.85 7.89 -4.11
C ARG A 250 -13.46 8.38 -3.70
N LEU A 251 -13.22 9.69 -3.79
CA LEU A 251 -11.98 10.29 -3.34
C LEU A 251 -11.79 10.12 -1.83
N ALA A 252 -12.85 10.30 -1.04
CA ALA A 252 -12.81 10.10 0.41
C ALA A 252 -12.55 8.62 0.79
N GLU A 253 -13.17 7.67 0.09
CA GLU A 253 -12.91 6.25 0.25
C GLU A 253 -11.43 5.93 0.00
N ARG A 254 -10.89 6.38 -1.14
CA ARG A 254 -9.49 6.14 -1.47
C ARG A 254 -8.55 6.80 -0.47
N ALA A 255 -8.81 8.03 -0.09
CA ALA A 255 -8.02 8.74 0.91
C ALA A 255 -7.99 8.00 2.27
N HIS A 256 -9.09 7.36 2.63
CA HIS A 256 -9.17 6.56 3.84
C HIS A 256 -8.36 5.26 3.72
N GLN A 257 -8.55 4.50 2.64
CA GLN A 257 -7.84 3.23 2.40
C GLN A 257 -6.34 3.43 2.16
N ASP A 258 -5.93 4.65 1.83
CA ASP A 258 -4.54 5.01 1.53
C ASP A 258 -3.70 5.34 2.77
N ARG A 259 -4.31 5.31 3.96
CA ARG A 259 -3.63 5.57 5.23
C ARG A 259 -2.73 4.41 5.60
N ASP A 260 -1.46 4.73 5.90
CA ASP A 260 -0.42 3.78 6.20
C ASP A 260 0.38 4.22 7.43
N ILE A 261 0.60 3.32 8.39
CA ILE A 261 1.50 3.58 9.52
C ILE A 261 2.56 2.49 9.58
N VAL A 262 3.81 2.90 9.70
CA VAL A 262 4.93 2.01 9.97
C VAL A 262 5.52 2.33 11.34
N TYR A 263 5.54 1.34 12.23
CA TYR A 263 6.11 1.40 13.56
C TYR A 263 7.50 0.78 13.54
N PHE A 264 8.51 1.55 13.90
CA PHE A 264 9.90 1.08 14.03
C PHE A 264 10.22 0.95 15.51
N LEU A 265 10.18 -0.27 16.03
CA LEU A 265 10.45 -0.54 17.43
C LEU A 265 11.92 -0.26 17.73
N GLN A 266 12.18 0.53 18.75
CA GLN A 266 13.51 0.74 19.33
C GLN A 266 13.82 -0.41 20.29
N GLN A 267 15.00 -0.41 20.94
CA GLN A 267 15.27 -1.46 21.94
C GLN A 267 14.22 -1.40 23.05
N PRO A 268 13.64 -2.55 23.47
CA PRO A 268 12.44 -2.57 24.31
C PRO A 268 12.62 -1.94 25.69
N GLU A 269 13.85 -1.82 26.16
CA GLU A 269 14.18 -1.12 27.41
C GLU A 269 13.82 0.39 27.37
N THR A 270 13.70 0.95 26.17
CA THR A 270 13.30 2.35 25.98
C THR A 270 11.79 2.54 26.02
N HIS A 271 11.01 1.46 25.87
CA HIS A 271 9.56 1.51 25.68
C HIS A 271 9.12 2.40 24.51
N ALA A 272 10.05 2.69 23.59
CA ALA A 272 9.84 3.66 22.51
C ALA A 272 9.82 3.01 21.13
N PHE A 273 9.05 3.60 20.24
CA PHE A 273 9.06 3.31 18.83
C PHE A 273 8.90 4.60 18.03
N SER A 274 9.64 4.71 16.96
CA SER A 274 9.43 5.77 15.97
C SER A 274 8.39 5.31 14.96
N LEU A 275 7.64 6.24 14.40
CA LEU A 275 6.68 5.91 13.36
C LEU A 275 6.66 7.00 12.29
N TYR A 276 6.25 6.62 11.10
CA TYR A 276 5.67 7.56 10.18
C TYR A 276 4.25 7.12 9.81
N HIS A 277 3.39 8.11 9.60
CA HIS A 277 2.02 7.97 9.15
C HIS A 277 1.87 8.72 7.82
N ASP A 278 1.67 7.99 6.74
CA ASP A 278 1.27 8.57 5.47
C ASP A 278 -0.26 8.68 5.48
N TYR A 279 -0.73 9.91 5.41
CA TYR A 279 -2.13 10.27 5.60
C TYR A 279 -2.61 11.09 4.42
N THR A 280 -3.64 10.61 3.74
CA THR A 280 -4.29 11.36 2.67
C THR A 280 -5.55 12.04 3.19
N GLU A 281 -5.62 13.37 3.07
CA GLU A 281 -6.80 14.17 3.41
C GLU A 281 -7.49 14.64 2.13
N SER A 282 -8.78 14.38 2.03
CA SER A 282 -9.60 14.76 0.86
C SER A 282 -10.89 15.49 1.24
N ARG A 283 -11.19 15.65 2.52
CA ARG A 283 -12.41 16.30 2.99
C ARG A 283 -12.30 17.82 2.78
N PRO A 284 -13.21 18.44 2.01
CA PRO A 284 -13.17 19.88 1.76
C PRO A 284 -13.28 20.68 3.06
N GLY A 285 -12.48 21.73 3.18
CA GLY A 285 -12.45 22.62 4.33
C GLY A 285 -11.61 22.16 5.51
N ILE A 286 -11.10 20.93 5.52
CA ILE A 286 -10.13 20.48 6.53
C ILE A 286 -8.81 21.21 6.31
N SER A 287 -8.25 21.78 7.37
CA SER A 287 -7.03 22.59 7.37
C SER A 287 -6.00 22.17 8.40
N GLY A 288 -6.15 20.99 8.98
CA GLY A 288 -5.19 20.40 9.93
C GLY A 288 -5.44 18.93 10.18
N TYR A 289 -4.39 18.24 10.55
CA TYR A 289 -4.44 16.89 11.09
C TYR A 289 -4.25 16.97 12.60
N ALA A 290 -5.05 16.23 13.37
CA ALA A 290 -4.94 16.13 14.82
C ALA A 290 -4.51 14.71 15.22
N ASN A 291 -3.34 14.58 15.84
CA ASN A 291 -2.94 13.37 16.52
C ASN A 291 -3.25 13.50 18.01
N ILE A 292 -4.29 12.78 18.45
CA ILE A 292 -4.66 12.72 19.85
C ILE A 292 -3.72 11.70 20.53
N VAL A 293 -2.86 12.21 21.44
CA VAL A 293 -1.89 11.38 22.15
C VAL A 293 -2.63 10.45 23.12
N ARG A 294 -2.39 9.15 22.98
CA ARG A 294 -3.02 8.15 23.88
C ARG A 294 -2.59 8.38 25.34
N GLU A 295 -3.53 8.21 26.25
CA GLU A 295 -3.25 8.27 27.68
C GLU A 295 -2.13 7.28 28.07
N GLY A 296 -1.23 7.72 28.95
CA GLY A 296 -0.06 6.93 29.36
C GLY A 296 1.06 6.85 28.31
N SER A 297 0.94 7.55 27.17
CA SER A 297 1.98 7.65 26.16
C SER A 297 2.55 9.07 26.07
N ILE A 298 3.80 9.16 25.58
CA ILE A 298 4.46 10.44 25.29
C ILE A 298 4.78 10.46 23.80
N ALA A 299 4.24 11.45 23.08
CA ALA A 299 4.66 11.78 21.73
C ALA A 299 5.80 12.80 21.77
N SER A 300 6.84 12.61 20.97
CA SER A 300 8.00 13.48 20.92
C SER A 300 8.56 13.59 19.50
N HIS A 301 9.30 14.67 19.22
CA HIS A 301 9.96 14.93 17.95
C HIS A 301 9.00 14.89 16.75
N PRO A 302 7.80 15.50 16.83
CA PRO A 302 6.89 15.49 15.71
C PRO A 302 7.46 16.28 14.52
N SER A 303 7.35 15.73 13.33
CA SER A 303 7.66 16.40 12.08
C SER A 303 6.61 16.05 11.05
N ALA A 304 6.38 16.93 10.09
CA ALA A 304 5.41 16.68 9.03
C ALA A 304 5.79 17.37 7.71
N SER A 305 5.38 16.78 6.61
CA SER A 305 5.52 17.35 5.28
C SER A 305 4.34 16.99 4.39
N ILE A 306 4.09 17.83 3.39
CA ILE A 306 3.18 17.50 2.28
C ILE A 306 4.02 16.78 1.23
N LEU A 307 3.78 15.47 1.03
CA LEU A 307 4.53 14.67 0.07
C LEU A 307 4.33 15.14 -1.37
N ASP A 308 3.13 15.63 -1.72
CA ASP A 308 2.83 16.12 -3.06
C ASP A 308 3.65 17.35 -3.47
N THR A 309 4.10 18.16 -2.53
CA THR A 309 4.82 19.43 -2.79
C THR A 309 6.21 19.47 -2.19
N GLY A 310 6.52 18.58 -1.23
CA GLY A 310 7.75 18.61 -0.43
C GLY A 310 7.75 19.71 0.65
N GLU A 311 6.61 20.42 0.84
CA GLU A 311 6.48 21.46 1.86
C GLU A 311 6.62 20.88 3.25
N GLN A 312 7.50 21.48 4.06
CA GLN A 312 7.66 21.12 5.46
C GLN A 312 6.63 21.88 6.30
N LEU A 313 5.90 21.15 7.12
CA LEU A 313 4.88 21.69 8.01
C LEU A 313 5.43 21.79 9.44
N LYS A 314 4.89 22.73 10.21
CA LYS A 314 5.28 22.92 11.61
C LYS A 314 4.20 22.33 12.53
N PRO A 315 4.44 21.19 13.19
CA PRO A 315 3.55 20.67 14.22
C PRO A 315 3.44 21.62 15.42
N VAL A 316 2.26 21.67 16.02
CA VAL A 316 1.98 22.47 17.22
C VAL A 316 1.34 21.56 18.25
N GLU A 317 1.87 21.56 19.49
CA GLU A 317 1.22 20.88 20.61
C GLU A 317 0.20 21.79 21.26
N MET A 318 -0.99 21.27 21.54
CA MET A 318 -2.06 22.00 22.22
C MET A 318 -2.99 21.03 22.96
N SER A 319 -3.81 21.57 23.85
CA SER A 319 -4.93 20.86 24.45
C SER A 319 -6.12 20.78 23.48
N GLY A 320 -7.07 19.88 23.75
CA GLY A 320 -8.33 19.86 23.01
C GLY A 320 -9.13 21.16 23.13
N ALA A 321 -9.04 21.82 24.29
CA ALA A 321 -9.68 23.14 24.50
C ALA A 321 -9.05 24.24 23.59
N GLU A 322 -7.72 24.27 23.51
CA GLU A 322 -7.00 25.21 22.62
C GLU A 322 -7.29 24.92 21.14
N LEU A 323 -7.35 23.63 20.75
CA LEU A 323 -7.75 23.26 19.40
C LEU A 323 -9.17 23.75 19.07
N ALA A 324 -10.13 23.55 19.98
CA ALA A 324 -11.51 24.00 19.80
C ALA A 324 -11.63 25.53 19.70
N ALA A 325 -10.75 26.28 20.40
CA ALA A 325 -10.68 27.74 20.30
C ALA A 325 -9.90 28.25 19.09
N SER A 326 -9.16 27.37 18.39
CA SER A 326 -8.38 27.72 17.21
C SER A 326 -9.26 27.86 15.95
N LYS A 327 -8.67 28.38 14.88
CA LYS A 327 -9.30 28.40 13.55
C LYS A 327 -8.97 27.18 12.70
N ILE A 328 -8.24 26.20 13.27
CA ILE A 328 -7.81 25.02 12.52
C ILE A 328 -8.94 23.98 12.52
N ASN A 329 -9.43 23.67 11.35
CA ASN A 329 -10.44 22.63 11.19
C ASN A 329 -9.76 21.28 10.94
N THR A 330 -9.79 20.40 11.93
CA THR A 330 -9.24 19.03 11.82
C THR A 330 -10.33 17.98 11.57
N GLY A 331 -11.60 18.37 11.71
CA GLY A 331 -12.74 17.45 11.69
C GLY A 331 -12.84 16.58 12.95
N GLU A 332 -11.97 16.79 13.93
CA GLU A 332 -11.92 16.05 15.19
C GLU A 332 -12.35 16.96 16.37
N THR A 333 -12.95 16.37 17.38
CA THR A 333 -13.36 17.07 18.61
C THR A 333 -12.79 16.31 19.82
N PRO A 334 -11.49 16.46 20.12
CA PRO A 334 -10.88 15.79 21.26
C PRO A 334 -11.45 16.34 22.58
N SER A 335 -11.33 15.55 23.65
CA SER A 335 -11.72 16.06 24.98
C SER A 335 -10.90 17.31 25.32
N PRO A 336 -11.47 18.29 26.10
CA PRO A 336 -10.78 19.54 26.38
C PRO A 336 -9.38 19.39 26.99
N THR A 337 -9.16 18.33 27.76
CA THR A 337 -7.89 18.03 28.45
C THR A 337 -6.96 17.11 27.64
N ALA A 338 -7.40 16.59 26.48
CA ALA A 338 -6.56 15.74 25.64
C ALA A 338 -5.34 16.51 25.15
N ARG A 339 -4.19 15.87 25.17
CA ARG A 339 -2.98 16.37 24.50
C ARG A 339 -3.06 16.03 23.02
N VAL A 340 -2.90 17.02 22.17
CA VAL A 340 -3.04 16.90 20.73
C VAL A 340 -1.82 17.49 20.04
N VAL A 341 -1.22 16.73 19.13
CA VAL A 341 -0.25 17.24 18.17
C VAL A 341 -1.00 17.61 16.90
N VAL A 342 -1.07 18.90 16.59
CA VAL A 342 -1.80 19.43 15.44
C VAL A 342 -0.83 19.83 14.35
N ILE A 343 -1.13 19.45 13.13
CA ILE A 343 -0.35 19.77 11.94
C ILE A 343 -1.23 20.61 11.03
N PRO A 344 -1.08 21.95 11.03
CA PRO A 344 -1.86 22.83 10.20
C PRO A 344 -1.36 22.84 8.75
N PHE A 345 -2.29 22.94 7.82
CA PHE A 345 -2.03 23.06 6.39
C PHE A 345 -3.13 23.90 5.69
N ALA A 346 -2.94 24.26 4.43
CA ALA A 346 -3.95 24.96 3.65
C ALA A 346 -5.22 24.10 3.49
N ALA A 347 -6.39 24.70 3.66
CA ALA A 347 -7.66 23.98 3.58
C ALA A 347 -7.82 23.24 2.26
N VAL A 348 -8.19 21.97 2.34
CA VAL A 348 -8.45 21.11 1.17
C VAL A 348 -9.65 21.64 0.39
N LYS A 349 -9.56 21.68 -0.92
CA LYS A 349 -10.66 22.06 -1.81
C LYS A 349 -11.40 20.83 -2.33
N ALA A 350 -12.66 21.00 -2.70
CA ALA A 350 -13.43 19.93 -3.34
C ALA A 350 -12.71 19.38 -4.58
N GLY A 351 -12.72 18.06 -4.76
CA GLY A 351 -12.02 17.35 -5.83
C GLY A 351 -10.49 17.30 -5.69
N GLN A 352 -9.95 17.72 -4.56
CA GLN A 352 -8.51 17.69 -4.27
C GLN A 352 -8.18 16.80 -3.08
N SER A 353 -6.95 16.35 -3.01
CA SER A 353 -6.40 15.67 -1.82
C SER A 353 -4.97 16.12 -1.54
N LEU A 354 -4.56 16.02 -0.28
CA LEU A 354 -3.19 16.22 0.17
C LEU A 354 -2.69 14.93 0.81
N ARG A 355 -1.47 14.52 0.48
CA ARG A 355 -0.80 13.42 1.17
C ARG A 355 0.26 13.96 2.09
N LEU A 356 0.09 13.69 3.37
CA LEU A 356 0.99 14.09 4.43
C LEU A 356 1.86 12.90 4.84
N ARG A 357 3.12 13.14 5.15
CA ARG A 357 3.93 12.25 5.98
C ARG A 357 4.13 12.91 7.32
N ILE A 358 3.72 12.22 8.37
CA ILE A 358 3.83 12.65 9.75
C ILE A 358 4.74 11.65 10.43
N ALA A 359 5.84 12.11 11.02
CA ALA A 359 6.76 11.25 11.76
C ALA A 359 6.89 11.75 13.20
N GLU A 360 6.95 10.80 14.12
CA GLU A 360 7.10 11.08 15.56
C GLU A 360 7.63 9.84 16.30
N THR A 361 8.05 10.04 17.52
CA THR A 361 8.47 8.97 18.42
C THR A 361 7.48 8.89 19.58
N TYR A 362 6.98 7.68 19.84
CA TYR A 362 6.16 7.37 20.99
C TYR A 362 6.95 6.61 22.03
N THR A 363 6.79 7.00 23.31
CA THR A 363 7.13 6.17 24.46
C THR A 363 5.82 5.67 25.08
N ALA A 364 5.61 4.36 25.09
CA ALA A 364 4.34 3.74 25.49
C ALA A 364 4.57 2.42 26.24
N PRO A 365 4.97 2.48 27.53
CA PRO A 365 5.37 1.30 28.30
C PRO A 365 4.24 0.27 28.50
N VAL A 366 2.99 0.70 28.41
CA VAL A 366 1.82 -0.20 28.47
C VAL A 366 1.74 -1.08 27.21
N SER A 367 2.06 -0.51 26.04
CA SER A 367 1.94 -1.18 24.75
C SER A 367 3.23 -1.83 24.26
N TYR A 368 4.38 -1.38 24.75
CA TYR A 368 5.69 -1.82 24.31
C TYR A 368 6.65 -1.97 25.49
N LYS A 369 7.15 -3.17 25.71
CA LYS A 369 7.98 -3.47 26.89
C LYS A 369 8.88 -4.68 26.67
N LEU A 370 9.86 -4.82 27.55
CA LEU A 370 10.60 -6.06 27.81
C LEU A 370 9.99 -6.75 29.02
N ASP A 371 9.70 -8.05 28.91
CA ASP A 371 9.26 -8.90 30.00
C ASP A 371 10.19 -10.12 30.07
N GLY A 372 11.06 -10.15 31.07
CA GLY A 372 12.16 -11.11 31.11
C GLY A 372 13.12 -10.94 29.92
N ASP A 373 13.21 -11.92 29.05
CA ASP A 373 14.02 -11.90 27.81
C ASP A 373 13.17 -11.68 26.53
N GLU A 374 11.87 -11.43 26.72
CA GLU A 374 10.91 -11.34 25.65
C GLU A 374 10.46 -9.88 25.42
N LEU A 375 10.60 -9.40 24.19
CA LEU A 375 9.98 -8.18 23.72
C LEU A 375 8.50 -8.43 23.50
N ILE A 376 7.65 -7.54 24.04
CA ILE A 376 6.20 -7.57 23.86
C ILE A 376 5.75 -6.24 23.26
N PHE A 377 5.07 -6.30 22.11
CA PHE A 377 4.34 -5.19 21.51
C PHE A 377 2.87 -5.59 21.40
N ASP A 378 2.03 -4.92 22.20
CA ASP A 378 0.59 -5.19 22.32
C ASP A 378 -0.18 -3.91 22.06
N ARG A 379 -0.82 -3.84 20.90
CA ARG A 379 -1.47 -2.60 20.45
C ARG A 379 -2.57 -2.87 19.42
N SER A 380 -3.68 -2.17 19.58
CA SER A 380 -4.71 -2.08 18.55
C SER A 380 -4.31 -1.05 17.50
N LEU A 381 -4.22 -1.47 16.24
CA LEU A 381 -3.78 -0.68 15.08
C LEU A 381 -4.99 -0.32 14.21
N GLY A 382 -5.34 0.95 14.15
CA GLY A 382 -6.60 1.44 13.57
C GLY A 382 -6.47 2.05 12.17
N ARG A 383 -5.57 1.55 11.32
CA ARG A 383 -5.45 2.01 9.94
C ARG A 383 -5.56 0.83 8.97
N PRO A 384 -5.96 1.04 7.71
CA PRO A 384 -6.03 -0.03 6.72
C PRO A 384 -4.70 -0.74 6.52
N ARG A 385 -3.60 0.01 6.49
CA ARG A 385 -2.25 -0.53 6.41
C ARG A 385 -1.47 -0.20 7.67
N ASN A 386 -0.88 -1.24 8.22
CA ASN A 386 0.01 -1.11 9.36
C ASN A 386 1.23 -2.00 9.17
N ALA A 387 2.40 -1.53 9.54
CA ALA A 387 3.57 -2.37 9.60
C ALA A 387 4.32 -2.17 10.91
N VAL A 388 4.92 -3.25 11.41
CA VAL A 388 5.78 -3.22 12.59
C VAL A 388 7.15 -3.76 12.21
N VAL A 389 8.19 -2.98 12.47
CA VAL A 389 9.58 -3.35 12.23
C VAL A 389 10.26 -3.61 13.58
N LEU A 390 10.75 -4.83 13.77
CA LEU A 390 11.47 -5.21 14.98
C LEU A 390 12.80 -4.45 15.11
N PRO A 391 13.30 -4.25 16.33
CA PRO A 391 14.64 -3.69 16.54
C PRO A 391 15.73 -4.61 15.95
N SER A 392 16.87 -4.05 15.64
CA SER A 392 18.03 -4.83 15.21
C SER A 392 18.43 -5.86 16.27
N GLY A 393 18.76 -7.07 15.84
CA GLY A 393 19.18 -8.17 16.73
C GLY A 393 18.03 -8.98 17.33
N TRP A 394 16.78 -8.76 16.91
CA TRP A 394 15.62 -9.50 17.38
C TRP A 394 15.03 -10.41 16.30
N TYR A 395 14.38 -11.49 16.70
CA TYR A 395 13.60 -12.37 15.83
C TYR A 395 12.21 -12.59 16.42
N ILE A 396 11.24 -12.75 15.53
CA ILE A 396 9.83 -12.94 15.90
C ILE A 396 9.62 -14.33 16.51
N THR A 397 8.84 -14.42 17.58
CA THR A 397 8.41 -15.67 18.21
C THR A 397 6.90 -15.85 18.14
N GLU A 398 6.13 -14.77 18.11
CA GLU A 398 4.66 -14.81 18.07
C GLU A 398 4.10 -13.60 17.33
N SER A 399 3.08 -13.83 16.51
CA SER A 399 2.20 -12.79 15.98
C SER A 399 0.77 -13.32 16.03
N ALA A 400 -0.06 -12.77 16.91
CA ALA A 400 -1.45 -13.24 17.09
C ALA A 400 -2.34 -12.88 15.89
N ALA A 401 -2.06 -11.75 15.21
CA ALA A 401 -2.72 -11.39 13.98
C ALA A 401 -1.95 -11.95 12.77
N PRO A 402 -2.65 -12.42 11.70
CA PRO A 402 -2.01 -12.79 10.45
C PRO A 402 -1.23 -11.62 9.85
N ALA A 403 0.01 -11.87 9.43
CA ALA A 403 0.88 -10.86 8.84
C ALA A 403 1.73 -11.44 7.71
N THR A 404 2.10 -10.61 6.75
CA THR A 404 3.21 -10.91 5.85
C THR A 404 4.51 -10.54 6.55
N VAL A 405 5.45 -11.49 6.62
CA VAL A 405 6.77 -11.28 7.25
C VAL A 405 7.83 -11.12 6.17
N THR A 406 8.60 -10.05 6.25
CA THR A 406 9.72 -9.78 5.33
C THR A 406 10.96 -9.37 6.11
N GLN A 407 12.13 -9.58 5.52
CA GLN A 407 13.38 -9.09 6.06
C GLN A 407 13.81 -7.85 5.25
N LEU A 408 14.06 -6.76 5.96
CA LEU A 408 14.59 -5.53 5.36
C LEU A 408 16.08 -5.69 5.00
N PRO A 409 16.63 -4.87 4.11
CA PRO A 409 18.05 -4.89 3.76
C PRO A 409 19.00 -4.72 4.96
N ASP A 410 18.57 -4.06 6.02
CA ASP A 410 19.29 -3.90 7.27
C ASP A 410 19.10 -5.07 8.26
N MET A 411 18.58 -6.19 7.77
CA MET A 411 18.34 -7.44 8.49
C MET A 411 17.23 -7.38 9.57
N ARG A 412 16.55 -6.26 9.73
CA ARG A 412 15.38 -6.18 10.62
C ARG A 412 14.19 -6.94 10.01
N ILE A 413 13.33 -7.45 10.87
CA ILE A 413 12.10 -8.14 10.47
C ILE A 413 10.97 -7.12 10.44
N ARG A 414 10.21 -7.13 9.36
CA ARG A 414 9.01 -6.34 9.15
C ARG A 414 7.80 -7.25 9.04
N LEU A 415 6.73 -6.89 9.74
CA LEU A 415 5.42 -7.52 9.66
C LEU A 415 4.43 -6.51 9.09
N ASP A 416 3.70 -6.89 8.05
CA ASP A 416 2.67 -6.07 7.41
C ASP A 416 1.29 -6.64 7.68
N TYR A 417 0.37 -5.78 8.10
CA TYR A 417 -1.03 -6.08 8.40
C TYR A 417 -1.94 -5.28 7.47
N TRP A 418 -3.02 -5.89 7.05
CA TRP A 418 -3.99 -5.29 6.14
C TRP A 418 -5.41 -5.47 6.64
N ASP A 419 -6.20 -4.38 6.63
CA ASP A 419 -7.63 -4.38 6.82
C ASP A 419 -8.28 -3.30 5.95
N ASP A 420 -8.96 -3.69 4.88
CA ASP A 420 -9.61 -2.77 3.93
C ASP A 420 -10.73 -1.94 4.58
N ARG A 421 -11.29 -2.41 5.68
CA ARG A 421 -12.40 -1.77 6.40
C ARG A 421 -11.97 -0.77 7.47
N SER A 422 -10.69 -0.68 7.77
CA SER A 422 -10.13 0.19 8.82
C SER A 422 -10.64 -0.07 10.21
N GLU A 423 -11.11 -1.27 10.46
CA GLU A 423 -11.31 -1.72 11.82
C GLU A 423 -9.96 -1.92 12.49
N ALA A 424 -9.93 -1.76 13.80
CA ALA A 424 -8.70 -1.95 14.53
C ALA A 424 -8.27 -3.42 14.48
N VAL A 425 -7.03 -3.66 14.05
CA VAL A 425 -6.38 -4.96 14.13
C VAL A 425 -5.66 -5.04 15.49
N ASP A 426 -6.05 -5.98 16.33
CA ASP A 426 -5.38 -6.22 17.61
C ASP A 426 -4.11 -7.03 17.35
N VAL A 427 -2.96 -6.40 17.57
CA VAL A 427 -1.65 -6.99 17.35
C VAL A 427 -0.99 -7.27 18.69
N LEU A 428 -0.82 -8.55 19.00
CA LEU A 428 0.12 -9.02 20.00
C LEU A 428 1.30 -9.66 19.28
N LEU A 429 2.47 -9.06 19.44
CA LEU A 429 3.71 -9.51 18.83
C LEU A 429 4.74 -9.74 19.93
N LYS A 430 5.43 -10.90 19.86
CA LYS A 430 6.55 -11.22 20.75
C LYS A 430 7.80 -11.55 19.95
N ALA A 431 8.94 -11.21 20.54
CA ALA A 431 10.23 -11.44 19.92
C ALA A 431 11.32 -11.71 20.97
N LYS A 432 12.39 -12.37 20.55
CA LYS A 432 13.57 -12.64 21.40
C LYS A 432 14.84 -12.14 20.75
N ARG A 433 15.86 -11.86 21.58
CA ARG A 433 17.19 -11.48 21.06
C ARG A 433 17.83 -12.65 20.32
N ARG A 434 18.45 -12.37 19.19
CA ARG A 434 19.29 -13.35 18.50
C ARG A 434 20.51 -13.65 19.37
N PRO A 435 20.89 -14.92 19.53
CA PRO A 435 22.17 -15.24 20.13
C PRO A 435 23.30 -14.53 19.37
N PRO A 436 24.40 -14.16 20.05
CA PRO A 436 25.60 -13.73 19.34
C PRO A 436 25.98 -14.77 18.27
N ALA A 437 26.39 -14.32 17.10
CA ALA A 437 27.00 -15.23 16.13
C ALA A 437 28.23 -15.90 16.76
N LEU A 438 28.25 -17.24 16.77
CA LEU A 438 29.38 -18.03 17.26
C LEU A 438 30.61 -17.81 16.38
#